data_a18de37f60f0f5bbfc062bab87377607
#
_entry.id   a18de37f60f0f5bbfc062bab87377607
#
_cell.length_a   1.000
_cell.length_b   1.000
_cell.length_c   1.000
_cell.angle_alpha   90.00
_cell.angle_beta   90.00
_cell.angle_gamma   90.00
#
_symmetry.space_group_name_H-M   'P 1'
#
loop_
_entity.id
_entity.type
_entity.pdbx_description
1 polymer ?
#
loop_
_entity_poly.entity_id
_entity_poly.type
_entity_poly.pdbx_seq_one_letter_code
_entity_poly.pdbx_strand_id
1 'polypeptide(L)'
;MAEHFEHLYSSEGSRVVDRKAINSLGLADGELMQRAGAAAYGVICRRWPGISTLNVVCGPGNNGGDGYILARLAHQAGIKVRVSQVVPPKTDDAQRALEQLDLQSITVEPLNIEKVREAELVVDAVLGTGLSRPPSDIFKTAIDSINASGRPVLSLDTPSGLDVDS
;
A
#
# COMPACT_ATOMS: atom_id res chain seq x y z
N MET A 1 -0.31 16.72 -31.45
CA MET A 1 -0.51 15.93 -30.22
C MET A 1 0.89 15.55 -29.76
N ALA A 2 1.36 16.08 -28.64
CA ALA A 2 2.66 15.68 -28.07
C ALA A 2 2.49 14.27 -27.51
N GLU A 3 3.24 13.31 -28.07
CA GLU A 3 3.36 11.99 -27.48
C GLU A 3 4.03 12.16 -26.12
N HIS A 4 3.26 12.03 -25.04
CA HIS A 4 3.82 11.87 -23.71
C HIS A 4 4.40 10.47 -23.64
N PHE A 5 5.68 10.35 -23.93
CA PHE A 5 6.44 9.14 -23.57
C PHE A 5 6.51 9.11 -22.05
N GLU A 6 5.75 8.22 -21.42
CA GLU A 6 5.95 7.88 -20.02
C GLU A 6 7.31 7.18 -19.91
N HIS A 7 8.26 7.79 -19.22
CA HIS A 7 9.54 7.16 -18.95
C HIS A 7 9.32 6.00 -17.97
N LEU A 8 9.64 4.80 -18.40
CA LEU A 8 9.67 3.64 -17.51
C LEU A 8 11.01 3.65 -16.76
N TYR A 9 10.94 3.43 -15.45
CA TYR A 9 12.11 3.35 -14.60
C TYR A 9 12.24 1.92 -14.06
N SER A 10 13.48 1.44 -13.91
CA SER A 10 13.77 0.24 -13.12
C SER A 10 13.49 0.51 -11.64
N SER A 11 13.44 -0.56 -10.83
CA SER A 11 13.29 -0.44 -9.38
C SER A 11 14.35 0.45 -8.74
N GLU A 12 15.61 0.35 -9.20
CA GLU A 12 16.68 1.23 -8.75
C GLU A 12 16.50 2.67 -9.24
N GLY A 13 16.07 2.86 -10.48
CA GLY A 13 15.76 4.17 -11.05
C GLY A 13 14.69 4.90 -10.24
N SER A 14 13.60 4.23 -9.87
CA SER A 14 12.55 4.78 -9.00
C SER A 14 13.11 5.23 -7.64
N ARG A 15 13.93 4.40 -6.98
CA ARG A 15 14.58 4.77 -5.70
C ARG A 15 15.51 5.99 -5.82
N VAL A 16 16.19 6.14 -6.96
CA VAL A 16 17.02 7.32 -7.23
C VAL A 16 16.17 8.57 -7.38
N VAL A 17 15.02 8.45 -8.08
CA VAL A 17 14.07 9.56 -8.24
C VAL A 17 13.51 9.97 -6.88
N ASP A 18 13.08 9.04 -6.04
CA ASP A 18 12.55 9.31 -4.70
C ASP A 18 13.59 10.04 -3.83
N ARG A 19 14.83 9.53 -3.78
CA ARG A 19 15.91 10.20 -3.02
C ARG A 19 16.20 11.61 -3.54
N LYS A 20 16.18 11.80 -4.86
CA LYS A 20 16.35 13.13 -5.45
C LYS A 20 15.19 14.05 -5.11
N ALA A 21 13.96 13.55 -5.15
CA ALA A 21 12.77 14.33 -4.79
C ALA A 21 12.86 14.79 -3.33
N ILE A 22 13.17 13.88 -2.40
CA ILE A 22 13.34 14.21 -0.98
C ILE A 22 14.39 15.31 -0.80
N ASN A 23 15.59 15.12 -1.39
CA ASN A 23 16.70 16.05 -1.21
C ASN A 23 16.48 17.39 -1.91
N SER A 24 15.96 17.39 -3.14
CA SER A 24 15.82 18.61 -3.96
C SER A 24 14.63 19.46 -3.54
N LEU A 25 13.57 18.85 -3.02
CA LEU A 25 12.38 19.53 -2.57
C LEU A 25 12.40 19.83 -1.06
N GLY A 26 13.42 19.32 -0.34
CA GLY A 26 13.53 19.49 1.12
C GLY A 26 12.35 18.86 1.86
N LEU A 27 11.84 17.71 1.36
CA LEU A 27 10.71 17.05 1.98
C LEU A 27 11.06 16.59 3.39
N ALA A 28 10.13 16.79 4.32
CA ALA A 28 10.26 16.24 5.67
C ALA A 28 10.18 14.71 5.64
N ASP A 29 10.71 14.07 6.70
CA ASP A 29 10.62 12.63 6.89
C ASP A 29 9.18 12.14 6.80
N GLY A 30 8.94 11.11 5.97
CA GLY A 30 7.63 10.53 5.75
C GLY A 30 6.69 11.34 4.83
N GLU A 31 7.07 12.55 4.37
CA GLU A 31 6.19 13.37 3.52
C GLU A 31 5.90 12.69 2.17
N LEU A 32 6.90 12.03 1.57
CA LEU A 32 6.70 11.30 0.32
C LEU A 32 5.67 10.18 0.50
N MET A 33 5.76 9.43 1.60
CA MET A 33 4.80 8.39 1.97
C MET A 33 3.38 8.95 2.19
N GLN A 34 3.27 10.12 2.84
CA GLN A 34 1.96 10.80 2.99
C GLN A 34 1.34 11.12 1.64
N ARG A 35 2.14 11.62 0.68
CA ARG A 35 1.68 11.93 -0.67
C ARG A 35 1.29 10.68 -1.44
N ALA A 36 2.06 9.59 -1.33
CA ALA A 36 1.77 8.32 -2.00
C ALA A 36 0.45 7.70 -1.49
N GLY A 37 0.29 7.59 -0.17
CA GLY A 37 -0.95 7.08 0.44
C GLY A 37 -2.17 7.95 0.10
N ALA A 38 -2.01 9.28 0.08
CA ALA A 38 -3.09 10.19 -0.31
C ALA A 38 -3.45 10.06 -1.81
N ALA A 39 -2.47 9.91 -2.68
CA ALA A 39 -2.71 9.69 -4.11
C ALA A 39 -3.47 8.38 -4.36
N ALA A 40 -3.07 7.30 -3.68
CA ALA A 40 -3.73 6.00 -3.73
C ALA A 40 -5.17 6.09 -3.22
N TYR A 41 -5.42 6.77 -2.10
CA TYR A 41 -6.78 7.03 -1.62
C TYR A 41 -7.61 7.82 -2.64
N GLY A 42 -7.02 8.81 -3.30
CA GLY A 42 -7.67 9.54 -4.39
C GLY A 42 -8.07 8.64 -5.57
N VAL A 43 -7.32 7.56 -5.85
CA VAL A 43 -7.71 6.53 -6.84
C VAL A 43 -8.97 5.80 -6.38
N ILE A 44 -9.04 5.41 -5.10
CA ILE A 44 -10.24 4.76 -4.54
C ILE A 44 -11.48 5.64 -4.73
N CYS A 45 -11.39 6.91 -4.35
CA CYS A 45 -12.52 7.84 -4.49
C CYS A 45 -13.03 7.97 -5.93
N ARG A 46 -12.13 7.90 -6.92
CA ARG A 46 -12.50 8.01 -8.34
C ARG A 46 -13.02 6.71 -8.93
N ARG A 47 -12.42 5.56 -8.56
CA ARG A 47 -12.71 4.27 -9.19
C ARG A 47 -13.83 3.50 -8.52
N TRP A 48 -13.99 3.67 -7.22
CA TRP A 48 -14.99 3.00 -6.39
C TRP A 48 -15.76 4.00 -5.52
N PRO A 49 -16.49 4.96 -6.14
CA PRO A 49 -17.26 5.93 -5.37
C PRO A 49 -18.35 5.21 -4.56
N GLY A 50 -18.47 5.57 -3.29
CA GLY A 50 -19.51 5.01 -2.41
C GLY A 50 -19.16 3.68 -1.74
N ILE A 51 -17.93 3.18 -1.87
CA ILE A 51 -17.47 2.00 -1.12
C ILE A 51 -17.59 2.28 0.39
N SER A 52 -18.04 1.28 1.12
CA SER A 52 -18.28 1.37 2.57
C SER A 52 -17.29 0.57 3.42
N THR A 53 -16.65 -0.44 2.83
CA THR A 53 -15.73 -1.34 3.54
C THR A 53 -14.44 -1.60 2.76
N LEU A 54 -13.30 -1.51 3.46
CA LEU A 54 -11.97 -1.64 2.90
C LEU A 54 -11.11 -2.57 3.75
N ASN A 55 -10.37 -3.47 3.12
CA ASN A 55 -9.29 -4.21 3.77
C ASN A 55 -7.94 -3.81 3.14
N VAL A 56 -7.02 -3.33 3.95
CA VAL A 56 -5.66 -2.96 3.52
C VAL A 56 -4.69 -4.01 4.02
N VAL A 57 -4.08 -4.77 3.11
CA VAL A 57 -3.11 -5.82 3.45
C VAL A 57 -1.71 -5.20 3.41
N CYS A 58 -1.10 -5.04 4.59
CA CYS A 58 0.15 -4.32 4.75
C CYS A 58 1.34 -5.26 4.98
N GLY A 59 2.41 -5.04 4.23
CA GLY A 59 3.73 -5.63 4.44
C GLY A 59 4.64 -4.80 5.34
N PRO A 60 5.91 -5.23 5.52
CA PRO A 60 6.83 -4.59 6.48
C PRO A 60 7.55 -3.35 5.97
N GLY A 61 7.53 -3.09 4.68
CA GLY A 61 8.28 -2.01 4.03
C GLY A 61 7.47 -0.74 3.84
N ASN A 62 8.03 0.21 3.06
CA ASN A 62 7.40 1.49 2.78
C ASN A 62 6.06 1.35 2.05
N ASN A 63 5.91 0.35 1.18
CA ASN A 63 4.61 0.06 0.55
C ASN A 63 3.51 -0.22 1.59
N GLY A 64 3.83 -0.97 2.67
CA GLY A 64 2.94 -1.14 3.82
C GLY A 64 2.66 0.19 4.54
N GLY A 65 3.66 1.07 4.63
CA GLY A 65 3.52 2.43 5.15
C GLY A 65 2.52 3.25 4.37
N ASP A 66 2.60 3.25 3.03
CA ASP A 66 1.62 3.88 2.14
C ASP A 66 0.20 3.34 2.40
N GLY A 67 0.11 2.02 2.64
CA GLY A 67 -1.14 1.35 3.03
C GLY A 67 -1.71 1.88 4.34
N TYR A 68 -0.90 2.10 5.38
CA TYR A 68 -1.37 2.67 6.65
C TYR A 68 -1.88 4.10 6.47
N ILE A 69 -1.18 4.93 5.68
CA ILE A 69 -1.65 6.29 5.38
C ILE A 69 -3.00 6.26 4.66
N LEU A 70 -3.13 5.41 3.63
CA LEU A 70 -4.38 5.23 2.90
C LEU A 70 -5.51 4.78 3.85
N ALA A 71 -5.23 3.80 4.73
CA ALA A 71 -6.19 3.29 5.72
C ALA A 71 -6.72 4.41 6.62
N ARG A 72 -5.82 5.26 7.13
CA ARG A 72 -6.18 6.42 7.95
C ARG A 72 -7.09 7.39 7.21
N LEU A 73 -6.73 7.76 5.97
CA LEU A 73 -7.50 8.71 5.16
C LEU A 73 -8.89 8.16 4.81
N ALA A 74 -8.97 6.89 4.44
CA ALA A 74 -10.23 6.21 4.16
C ALA A 74 -11.14 6.17 5.39
N HIS A 75 -10.58 5.86 6.56
CA HIS A 75 -11.33 5.87 7.82
C HIS A 75 -11.85 7.27 8.18
N GLN A 76 -11.01 8.31 8.06
CA GLN A 76 -11.41 9.70 8.28
C GLN A 76 -12.55 10.16 7.35
N ALA A 77 -12.65 9.56 6.18
CA ALA A 77 -13.75 9.79 5.24
C ALA A 77 -15.01 8.94 5.51
N GLY A 78 -15.04 8.18 6.60
CA GLY A 78 -16.20 7.38 7.01
C GLY A 78 -16.26 5.96 6.42
N ILE A 79 -15.20 5.50 5.73
CA ILE A 79 -15.10 4.12 5.26
C ILE A 79 -14.72 3.22 6.44
N LYS A 80 -15.40 2.09 6.60
CA LYS A 80 -15.01 1.07 7.59
C LYS A 80 -13.75 0.36 7.10
N VAL A 81 -12.64 0.61 7.79
CA VAL A 81 -11.33 0.08 7.41
C VAL A 81 -10.89 -1.01 8.36
N ARG A 82 -10.30 -2.05 7.80
CA ARG A 82 -9.53 -3.08 8.49
C ARG A 82 -8.13 -3.13 7.89
N VAL A 83 -7.13 -3.25 8.71
CA VAL A 83 -5.74 -3.48 8.29
C VAL A 83 -5.36 -4.92 8.62
N SER A 84 -5.03 -5.69 7.58
CA SER A 84 -4.50 -7.05 7.68
C SER A 84 -2.98 -6.99 7.58
N GLN A 85 -2.29 -7.21 8.69
CA GLN A 85 -0.84 -7.11 8.76
C GLN A 85 -0.19 -8.47 8.46
N VAL A 86 0.63 -8.55 7.42
CA VAL A 86 1.37 -9.78 7.07
C VAL A 86 2.48 -10.03 8.08
N VAL A 87 3.28 -9.00 8.33
CA VAL A 87 4.26 -8.93 9.42
C VAL A 87 4.36 -7.47 9.89
N PRO A 88 4.83 -7.21 11.11
CA PRO A 88 4.98 -5.84 11.62
C PRO A 88 5.89 -4.98 10.75
N PRO A 89 5.67 -3.65 10.68
CA PRO A 89 6.50 -2.75 9.90
C PRO A 89 7.95 -2.73 10.41
N LYS A 90 8.90 -2.64 9.47
CA LYS A 90 10.34 -2.67 9.76
C LYS A 90 11.05 -1.37 9.42
N THR A 91 10.47 -0.53 8.55
CA THR A 91 11.05 0.78 8.23
C THR A 91 10.49 1.83 9.19
N ASP A 92 11.30 2.82 9.54
CA ASP A 92 10.90 3.90 10.47
C ASP A 92 9.67 4.65 9.96
N ASP A 93 9.59 4.90 8.65
CA ASP A 93 8.43 5.58 8.05
C ASP A 93 7.15 4.75 8.16
N ALA A 94 7.22 3.43 7.92
CA ALA A 94 6.06 2.55 8.05
C ALA A 94 5.63 2.39 9.52
N GLN A 95 6.58 2.39 10.47
CA GLN A 95 6.27 2.37 11.91
C GLN A 95 5.54 3.65 12.31
N ARG A 96 6.08 4.82 11.92
CA ARG A 96 5.42 6.11 12.15
C ARG A 96 4.03 6.18 11.52
N ALA A 97 3.86 5.62 10.33
CA ALA A 97 2.55 5.57 9.66
C ALA A 97 1.54 4.71 10.43
N LEU A 98 1.98 3.56 10.96
CA LEU A 98 1.15 2.72 11.82
C LEU A 98 0.76 3.43 13.13
N GLU A 99 1.71 4.12 13.78
CA GLU A 99 1.46 4.87 15.01
C GLU A 99 0.43 6.00 14.84
N GLN A 100 0.27 6.51 13.62
CA GLN A 100 -0.72 7.53 13.28
C GLN A 100 -2.15 6.98 13.07
N LEU A 101 -2.33 5.67 13.09
CA LEU A 101 -3.67 5.08 13.01
C LEU A 101 -4.42 5.26 14.33
N ASP A 102 -5.72 5.54 14.23
CA ASP A 102 -6.63 5.45 15.36
C ASP A 102 -6.97 3.98 15.64
N LEU A 103 -6.15 3.34 16.47
CA LEU A 103 -6.30 1.92 16.82
C LEU A 103 -7.55 1.63 17.68
N GLN A 104 -8.30 2.65 18.12
CA GLN A 104 -9.59 2.47 18.78
C GLN A 104 -10.70 2.23 17.76
N SER A 105 -10.53 2.77 16.55
CA SER A 105 -11.54 2.74 15.48
C SER A 105 -11.12 1.87 14.28
N ILE A 106 -9.81 1.72 14.02
CA ILE A 106 -9.27 0.88 12.95
C ILE A 106 -8.72 -0.41 13.54
N THR A 107 -9.29 -1.54 13.12
CA THR A 107 -8.77 -2.85 13.52
C THR A 107 -7.49 -3.16 12.76
N VAL A 108 -6.40 -3.40 13.48
CA VAL A 108 -5.13 -3.92 12.94
C VAL A 108 -4.93 -5.33 13.48
N GLU A 109 -4.90 -6.32 12.62
CA GLU A 109 -4.82 -7.74 13.00
C GLU A 109 -3.95 -8.54 12.03
N PRO A 110 -3.45 -9.71 12.43
CA PRO A 110 -2.79 -10.62 11.51
C PRO A 110 -3.68 -10.96 10.32
N LEU A 111 -3.06 -11.19 9.15
CA LEU A 111 -3.78 -11.55 7.93
C LEU A 111 -4.69 -12.77 8.15
N ASN A 112 -5.96 -12.61 7.79
CA ASN A 112 -6.96 -13.67 7.77
C ASN A 112 -7.78 -13.55 6.49
N ILE A 113 -7.78 -14.61 5.66
CA ILE A 113 -8.44 -14.61 4.35
C ILE A 113 -9.95 -14.36 4.46
N GLU A 114 -10.61 -14.90 5.48
CA GLU A 114 -12.06 -14.71 5.64
C GLU A 114 -12.37 -13.23 5.90
N LYS A 115 -11.50 -12.54 6.65
CA LYS A 115 -11.63 -11.11 6.90
C LYS A 115 -11.34 -10.25 5.67
N VAL A 116 -10.41 -10.70 4.82
CA VAL A 116 -10.13 -10.04 3.52
C VAL A 116 -11.38 -10.11 2.63
N ARG A 117 -12.06 -11.25 2.60
CA ARG A 117 -13.29 -11.48 1.80
C ARG A 117 -14.50 -10.65 2.26
N GLU A 118 -14.53 -10.19 3.50
CA GLU A 118 -15.63 -9.35 4.02
C GLU A 118 -15.63 -7.92 3.41
N ALA A 119 -14.50 -7.44 2.87
CA ALA A 119 -14.39 -6.11 2.32
C ALA A 119 -14.96 -6.00 0.89
N GLU A 120 -15.41 -4.81 0.51
CA GLU A 120 -15.82 -4.50 -0.87
C GLU A 120 -14.64 -4.27 -1.79
N LEU A 121 -13.51 -3.77 -1.24
CA LEU A 121 -12.26 -3.54 -1.95
C LEU A 121 -11.10 -3.99 -1.07
N VAL A 122 -10.12 -4.64 -1.68
CA VAL A 122 -8.85 -5.00 -1.05
C VAL A 122 -7.75 -4.09 -1.59
N VAL A 123 -6.91 -3.58 -0.70
CA VAL A 123 -5.67 -2.87 -1.08
C VAL A 123 -4.50 -3.80 -0.82
N ASP A 124 -3.74 -4.08 -1.88
CA ASP A 124 -2.48 -4.80 -1.82
C ASP A 124 -1.34 -3.80 -1.59
N ALA A 125 -0.87 -3.74 -0.36
CA ALA A 125 0.27 -2.95 0.11
C ALA A 125 1.35 -3.86 0.73
N VAL A 126 1.51 -5.08 0.21
CA VAL A 126 2.41 -6.09 0.81
C VAL A 126 3.84 -5.87 0.39
N LEU A 127 4.10 -5.86 -0.92
CA LEU A 127 5.43 -5.69 -1.51
C LEU A 127 5.34 -4.69 -2.67
N GLY A 128 6.32 -3.81 -2.79
CA GLY A 128 6.45 -2.89 -3.93
C GLY A 128 7.66 -3.23 -4.79
N THR A 129 8.15 -2.27 -5.57
CA THR A 129 9.33 -2.37 -6.45
C THR A 129 10.63 -2.76 -5.74
N GLY A 130 10.62 -2.79 -4.40
CA GLY A 130 11.76 -3.25 -3.59
C GLY A 130 12.01 -4.76 -3.58
N LEU A 131 11.24 -5.54 -4.32
CA LEU A 131 11.38 -7.00 -4.38
C LEU A 131 12.68 -7.37 -5.11
N SER A 132 13.63 -7.98 -4.38
CA SER A 132 14.95 -8.41 -4.91
C SER A 132 15.10 -9.92 -5.01
N ARG A 133 14.08 -10.67 -4.62
CA ARG A 133 14.03 -12.14 -4.62
C ARG A 133 12.59 -12.62 -4.57
N PRO A 134 12.28 -13.85 -5.00
CA PRO A 134 10.93 -14.40 -4.90
C PRO A 134 10.36 -14.25 -3.48
N PRO A 135 9.06 -13.94 -3.34
CA PRO A 135 8.41 -13.82 -2.03
C PRO A 135 8.59 -15.09 -1.19
N SER A 136 8.92 -14.95 0.09
CA SER A 136 8.91 -16.05 1.03
C SER A 136 7.49 -16.54 1.30
N ASP A 137 7.35 -17.74 1.92
CA ASP A 137 6.07 -18.42 2.12
C ASP A 137 4.98 -17.55 2.75
N ILE A 138 5.34 -16.71 3.73
CA ILE A 138 4.37 -15.82 4.39
C ILE A 138 3.82 -14.76 3.43
N PHE A 139 4.68 -14.18 2.58
CA PHE A 139 4.25 -13.19 1.59
C PHE A 139 3.50 -13.86 0.43
N LYS A 140 3.95 -15.07 0.02
CA LYS A 140 3.22 -15.86 -0.96
C LYS A 140 1.80 -16.16 -0.46
N THR A 141 1.66 -16.59 0.79
CA THR A 141 0.35 -16.85 1.40
C THR A 141 -0.52 -15.58 1.41
N ALA A 142 0.07 -14.41 1.67
CA ALA A 142 -0.65 -13.14 1.63
C ALA A 142 -1.14 -12.82 0.21
N ILE A 143 -0.28 -12.95 -0.80
CA ILE A 143 -0.63 -12.73 -2.21
C ILE A 143 -1.72 -13.70 -2.66
N ASP A 144 -1.58 -15.00 -2.34
CA ASP A 144 -2.58 -16.02 -2.65
C ASP A 144 -3.93 -15.69 -1.98
N SER A 145 -3.91 -15.18 -0.74
CA SER A 145 -5.11 -14.77 -0.01
C SER A 145 -5.82 -13.57 -0.67
N ILE A 146 -5.05 -12.58 -1.13
CA ILE A 146 -5.58 -11.42 -1.87
C ILE A 146 -6.23 -11.92 -3.17
N ASN A 147 -5.52 -12.74 -3.96
CA ASN A 147 -6.01 -13.26 -5.23
C ASN A 147 -7.26 -14.16 -5.06
N ALA A 148 -7.29 -14.96 -3.99
CA ALA A 148 -8.42 -15.84 -3.67
C ALA A 148 -9.61 -15.12 -3.02
N SER A 149 -9.50 -13.81 -2.73
CA SER A 149 -10.57 -13.04 -2.08
C SER A 149 -11.83 -12.91 -2.95
N GLY A 150 -11.66 -12.92 -4.28
CA GLY A 150 -12.74 -12.65 -5.23
C GLY A 150 -13.22 -11.20 -5.22
N ARG A 151 -12.45 -10.29 -4.62
CA ARG A 151 -12.77 -8.85 -4.53
C ARG A 151 -11.95 -8.05 -5.53
N PRO A 152 -12.42 -6.87 -5.93
CA PRO A 152 -11.56 -5.90 -6.61
C PRO A 152 -10.30 -5.64 -5.78
N VAL A 153 -9.15 -5.50 -6.43
CA VAL A 153 -7.87 -5.24 -5.78
C VAL A 153 -7.26 -3.97 -6.34
N LEU A 154 -6.81 -3.09 -5.45
CA LEU A 154 -5.93 -1.97 -5.77
C LEU A 154 -4.53 -2.29 -5.23
N SER A 155 -3.58 -2.55 -6.11
CA SER A 155 -2.17 -2.70 -5.72
C SER A 155 -1.50 -1.34 -5.64
N LEU A 156 -0.78 -1.09 -4.53
CA LEU A 156 0.06 0.09 -4.37
C LEU A 156 1.43 -0.18 -4.97
N ASP A 157 2.02 0.83 -5.61
CA ASP A 157 3.30 0.74 -6.33
C ASP A 157 3.23 -0.28 -7.49
N THR A 158 3.29 -1.57 -7.20
CA THR A 158 3.14 -2.67 -8.16
C THR A 158 2.33 -3.81 -7.54
N PRO A 159 1.71 -4.70 -8.34
CA PRO A 159 1.14 -5.93 -7.81
C PRO A 159 2.21 -6.73 -7.05
N SER A 160 1.91 -7.08 -5.80
CA SER A 160 2.87 -7.77 -4.94
C SER A 160 3.34 -9.09 -5.54
N GLY A 161 4.65 -9.27 -5.60
CA GLY A 161 5.28 -10.46 -6.20
C GLY A 161 5.61 -10.34 -7.68
N LEU A 162 5.23 -9.24 -8.34
CA LEU A 162 5.66 -8.94 -9.70
C LEU A 162 7.14 -8.48 -9.67
N ASP A 163 7.96 -9.12 -10.51
CA ASP A 163 9.31 -8.63 -10.80
C ASP A 163 9.20 -7.55 -11.88
N VAL A 164 9.57 -6.32 -11.52
CA VAL A 164 9.42 -5.16 -12.41
C VAL A 164 10.66 -4.91 -13.27
N ASP A 165 11.74 -5.62 -13.01
CA ASP A 165 13.02 -5.48 -13.72
C ASP A 165 13.29 -6.63 -14.71
N SER A 166 12.37 -7.63 -14.85
CA SER A 166 12.51 -8.78 -15.75
C SER A 166 11.67 -8.66 -17.01
#